data_5dc59b2c65afc8070119a9dda03d092b
#
_entry.id   5dc59b2c65afc8070119a9dda03d092b
#
_cell.length_a   1.000
_cell.length_b   1.000
_cell.length_c   1.000
_cell.angle_alpha   90.00
_cell.angle_beta   90.00
_cell.angle_gamma   90.00
#
_symmetry.space_group_name_H-M   'P 1'
#
loop_
_entity.id
_entity.type
_entity.pdbx_description
1 polymer ?
#
loop_
_entity_poly.entity_id
_entity_poly.type
_entity_poly.pdbx_seq_one_letter_code
_entity_poly.pdbx_strand_id
1 'polypeptide(L)'
;MCNAEYNKIQVVKYLIWTFSLAYIIQIGAAYFYNNTNRSIGQLVVAAMMFIPVLGVLLSGARLKDMGWKPQIRKNIKTILIAWFAPIILTAIGAGLYFLIFPRHFDLSGDYIVTSGGAEALSQMQAQGISYPVYALIGVISSITYAPLINMFVALGEEIGWRGFLYPQLKVRFGQKKGWLLGGIIWGAWHWPLIWLIGYEYGAAAGNRAGYAGFPVIGMLLFCVITVGWGILHDWLYERSGNIWIPSLLHGAINAAETLPLSVCLTNTGSARLLGPAPNGIIAGLPFLMFASVLLLHKEEEHHSE
;
A
#
# COMPACT_ATOMS: atom_id res chain seq x y z
N MET A 1 -15.27 -16.42 14.66
CA MET A 1 -14.85 -15.03 14.97
C MET A 1 -15.57 -14.61 16.22
N CYS A 2 -14.89 -13.99 17.22
CA CYS A 2 -15.56 -13.43 18.39
C CYS A 2 -16.66 -12.47 17.93
N ASN A 3 -17.83 -12.49 18.58
CA ASN A 3 -18.89 -11.48 18.40
C ASN A 3 -18.29 -10.11 18.75
N ALA A 4 -17.72 -9.44 17.76
CA ALA A 4 -17.23 -8.08 17.95
C ALA A 4 -18.46 -7.19 18.09
N GLU A 5 -18.67 -6.62 19.27
CA GLU A 5 -19.68 -5.57 19.45
C GLU A 5 -19.11 -4.23 18.95
N TYR A 6 -19.94 -3.45 18.27
CA TYR A 6 -19.54 -2.11 17.83
C TYR A 6 -19.30 -1.18 19.02
N ASN A 7 -18.08 -0.68 19.13
CA ASN A 7 -17.73 0.28 20.18
C ASN A 7 -17.44 1.66 19.59
N LYS A 8 -18.47 2.51 19.51
CA LYS A 8 -18.38 3.87 18.95
C LYS A 8 -17.27 4.69 19.60
N ILE A 9 -17.12 4.63 20.93
CA ILE A 9 -16.14 5.45 21.65
C ILE A 9 -14.72 5.04 21.26
N GLN A 10 -14.44 3.73 21.18
CA GLN A 10 -13.13 3.24 20.79
C GLN A 10 -12.83 3.58 19.32
N VAL A 11 -13.80 3.45 18.41
CA VAL A 11 -13.63 3.81 16.99
C VAL A 11 -13.33 5.30 16.85
N VAL A 12 -14.06 6.18 17.53
CA VAL A 12 -13.81 7.63 17.47
C VAL A 12 -12.43 7.97 18.03
N LYS A 13 -12.06 7.42 19.20
CA LYS A 13 -10.72 7.61 19.78
C LYS A 13 -9.63 7.12 18.84
N TYR A 14 -9.79 5.92 18.26
CA TYR A 14 -8.86 5.36 17.29
C TYR A 14 -8.64 6.31 16.11
N LEU A 15 -9.71 6.77 15.48
CA LEU A 15 -9.61 7.68 14.34
C LEU A 15 -8.93 9.01 14.72
N ILE A 16 -9.30 9.60 15.85
CA ILE A 16 -8.69 10.85 16.32
C ILE A 16 -7.18 10.65 16.52
N TRP A 17 -6.76 9.65 17.28
CA TRP A 17 -5.35 9.42 17.55
C TRP A 17 -4.57 9.05 16.29
N THR A 18 -5.09 8.13 15.47
CA THR A 18 -4.43 7.66 14.26
C THR A 18 -4.23 8.80 13.26
N PHE A 19 -5.25 9.63 13.02
CA PHE A 19 -5.13 10.74 12.08
C PHE A 19 -4.32 11.91 12.63
N SER A 20 -4.52 12.30 13.90
CA SER A 20 -3.76 13.41 14.50
C SER A 20 -2.27 13.10 14.53
N LEU A 21 -1.88 11.92 15.01
CA LEU A 21 -0.46 11.52 15.05
C LEU A 21 0.11 11.40 13.65
N ALA A 22 -0.60 10.74 12.73
CA ALA A 22 -0.14 10.58 11.37
C ALA A 22 0.06 11.92 10.67
N TYR A 23 -0.91 12.82 10.72
CA TYR A 23 -0.82 14.11 10.02
C TYR A 23 0.30 14.99 10.57
N ILE A 24 0.49 15.03 11.90
CA ILE A 24 1.61 15.75 12.51
C ILE A 24 2.96 15.19 12.04
N ILE A 25 3.10 13.85 12.08
CA ILE A 25 4.35 13.20 11.69
C ILE A 25 4.59 13.30 10.18
N GLN A 26 3.55 13.17 9.35
CA GLN A 26 3.65 13.31 7.89
C GLN A 26 4.10 14.71 7.48
N ILE A 27 3.56 15.75 8.12
CA ILE A 27 3.97 17.14 7.87
C ILE A 27 5.43 17.32 8.28
N GLY A 28 5.83 16.80 9.44
CA GLY A 28 7.22 16.83 9.89
C GLY A 28 8.15 16.05 8.94
N ALA A 29 7.77 14.84 8.53
CA ALA A 29 8.53 14.04 7.57
C ALA A 29 8.71 14.76 6.22
N ALA A 30 7.64 15.39 5.73
CA ALA A 30 7.67 16.18 4.51
C ALA A 30 8.61 17.40 4.62
N TYR A 31 8.65 18.03 5.78
CA TYR A 31 9.61 19.11 6.05
C TYR A 31 11.07 18.62 5.96
N PHE A 32 11.40 17.51 6.62
CA PHE A 32 12.76 16.93 6.54
C PHE A 32 13.09 16.47 5.13
N TYR A 33 12.17 15.80 4.45
CA TYR A 33 12.33 15.32 3.08
C TYR A 33 12.66 16.46 2.10
N ASN A 34 11.97 17.60 2.22
CA ASN A 34 12.12 18.71 1.29
C ASN A 34 13.27 19.66 1.64
N ASN A 35 13.65 19.80 2.92
CA ASN A 35 14.51 20.92 3.36
C ASN A 35 15.80 20.49 4.05
N THR A 36 15.93 19.24 4.52
CA THR A 36 17.06 18.85 5.36
C THR A 36 17.73 17.57 4.88
N ASN A 37 17.05 16.43 5.04
CA ASN A 37 17.61 15.12 4.71
C ASN A 37 16.52 14.19 4.22
N ARG A 38 16.58 13.83 2.94
CA ARG A 38 15.61 12.98 2.26
C ARG A 38 15.51 11.59 2.88
N SER A 39 16.65 11.00 3.25
CA SER A 39 16.68 9.67 3.86
C SER A 39 16.02 9.64 5.23
N ILE A 40 16.19 10.69 6.05
CA ILE A 40 15.48 10.82 7.33
C ILE A 40 13.97 10.90 7.09
N GLY A 41 13.54 11.71 6.12
CA GLY A 41 12.13 11.78 5.74
C GLY A 41 11.55 10.42 5.36
N GLN A 42 12.28 9.62 4.58
CA GLN A 42 11.86 8.26 4.18
C GLN A 42 11.79 7.30 5.38
N LEU A 43 12.74 7.34 6.30
CA LEU A 43 12.71 6.54 7.54
C LEU A 43 11.50 6.89 8.41
N VAL A 44 11.18 8.18 8.53
CA VAL A 44 10.00 8.62 9.29
C VAL A 44 8.72 8.12 8.61
N VAL A 45 8.64 8.18 7.27
CA VAL A 45 7.50 7.63 6.51
C VAL A 45 7.35 6.12 6.77
N ALA A 46 8.44 5.35 6.77
CA ALA A 46 8.39 3.92 7.10
C ALA A 46 7.94 3.68 8.56
N ALA A 47 8.44 4.46 9.51
CA ALA A 47 8.05 4.35 10.92
C ALA A 47 6.58 4.70 11.18
N MET A 48 5.96 5.51 10.33
CA MET A 48 4.53 5.86 10.44
C MET A 48 3.61 4.65 10.32
N MET A 49 4.03 3.59 9.66
CA MET A 49 3.22 2.36 9.54
C MET A 49 2.86 1.75 10.91
N PHE A 50 3.53 2.17 12.00
CA PHE A 50 3.18 1.78 13.38
C PHE A 50 2.16 2.71 14.06
N ILE A 51 1.76 3.84 13.44
CA ILE A 51 0.77 4.76 14.03
C ILE A 51 -0.62 4.09 14.19
N PRO A 52 -1.14 3.31 13.24
CA PRO A 52 -2.43 2.65 13.42
C PRO A 52 -2.47 1.70 14.63
N VAL A 53 -1.40 0.95 14.91
CA VAL A 53 -1.34 0.12 16.13
C VAL A 53 -1.29 0.97 17.40
N LEU A 54 -0.58 2.10 17.39
CA LEU A 54 -0.62 3.05 18.51
C LEU A 54 -2.02 3.62 18.71
N GLY A 55 -2.74 3.92 17.63
CA GLY A 55 -4.14 4.34 17.68
C GLY A 55 -5.05 3.31 18.36
N VAL A 56 -4.84 2.00 18.08
CA VAL A 56 -5.57 0.92 18.75
C VAL A 56 -5.29 0.94 20.25
N LEU A 57 -4.03 1.02 20.66
CA LEU A 57 -3.64 1.05 22.07
C LEU A 57 -4.23 2.27 22.80
N LEU A 58 -4.12 3.46 22.19
CA LEU A 58 -4.64 4.71 22.76
C LEU A 58 -6.18 4.77 22.78
N SER A 59 -6.86 3.98 21.95
CA SER A 59 -8.32 3.84 22.00
C SER A 59 -8.81 2.98 23.16
N GLY A 60 -7.89 2.22 23.81
CA GLY A 60 -8.23 1.25 24.85
C GLY A 60 -8.71 -0.10 24.29
N ALA A 61 -8.55 -0.36 23.00
CA ALA A 61 -8.87 -1.65 22.40
C ALA A 61 -7.77 -2.69 22.69
N ARG A 62 -8.15 -3.98 22.60
CA ARG A 62 -7.26 -5.09 22.93
C ARG A 62 -6.69 -5.70 21.66
N LEU A 63 -5.41 -6.09 21.71
CA LEU A 63 -4.71 -6.71 20.58
C LEU A 63 -4.83 -8.25 20.53
N LYS A 64 -5.37 -8.89 21.56
CA LYS A 64 -5.23 -10.34 21.78
C LYS A 64 -5.96 -11.23 20.76
N ASP A 65 -7.06 -10.79 20.20
CA ASP A 65 -7.97 -11.64 19.41
C ASP A 65 -7.78 -11.46 17.88
N MET A 66 -6.60 -11.00 17.44
CA MET A 66 -6.30 -10.67 16.05
C MET A 66 -5.66 -11.83 15.24
N GLY A 67 -5.64 -13.05 15.80
CA GLY A 67 -5.09 -14.21 15.10
C GLY A 67 -3.57 -14.23 15.01
N TRP A 68 -2.90 -14.12 16.16
CA TRP A 68 -1.43 -14.06 16.25
C TRP A 68 -0.70 -15.37 15.92
N LYS A 69 -1.38 -16.50 16.02
CA LYS A 69 -0.76 -17.80 15.68
C LYS A 69 -0.73 -18.00 14.18
N PRO A 70 0.42 -18.13 13.52
CA PRO A 70 0.51 -18.17 12.05
C PRO A 70 -0.26 -19.33 11.40
N GLN A 71 -0.33 -20.51 12.05
CA GLN A 71 -1.03 -21.70 11.57
C GLN A 71 -0.70 -22.02 10.09
N ILE A 72 0.59 -22.05 9.73
CA ILE A 72 1.11 -22.10 8.36
C ILE A 72 0.44 -23.20 7.53
N ARG A 73 0.36 -24.43 8.06
CA ARG A 73 -0.22 -25.57 7.34
C ARG A 73 -1.69 -25.34 6.98
N LYS A 74 -2.47 -24.75 7.88
CA LYS A 74 -3.88 -24.42 7.66
C LYS A 74 -4.05 -23.31 6.61
N ASN A 75 -3.14 -22.36 6.62
CA ASN A 75 -3.23 -21.13 5.84
C ASN A 75 -2.35 -21.14 4.57
N ILE A 76 -1.80 -22.27 4.15
CA ILE A 76 -0.85 -22.32 3.03
C ILE A 76 -1.39 -21.68 1.75
N LYS A 77 -2.65 -21.90 1.41
CA LYS A 77 -3.28 -21.29 0.21
C LYS A 77 -3.37 -19.78 0.31
N THR A 78 -3.79 -19.24 1.46
CA THR A 78 -3.89 -17.80 1.69
C THR A 78 -2.50 -17.16 1.77
N ILE A 79 -1.48 -17.85 2.30
CA ILE A 79 -0.08 -17.42 2.28
C ILE A 79 0.40 -17.29 0.83
N LEU A 80 0.20 -18.31 0.00
CA LEU A 80 0.63 -18.27 -1.41
C LEU A 80 -0.08 -17.15 -2.19
N ILE A 81 -1.37 -16.94 -1.96
CA ILE A 81 -2.11 -15.82 -2.56
C ILE A 81 -1.53 -14.48 -2.07
N ALA A 82 -1.36 -14.29 -0.75
CA ALA A 82 -0.83 -13.06 -0.18
C ALA A 82 0.58 -12.74 -0.68
N TRP A 83 1.40 -13.75 -0.93
CA TRP A 83 2.77 -13.58 -1.38
C TRP A 83 2.88 -13.28 -2.87
N PHE A 84 2.20 -14.08 -3.71
CA PHE A 84 2.45 -14.07 -5.15
C PHE A 84 1.42 -13.28 -5.96
N ALA A 85 0.17 -13.16 -5.49
CA ALA A 85 -0.82 -12.40 -6.24
C ALA A 85 -0.43 -10.93 -6.46
N PRO A 86 0.16 -10.20 -5.48
CA PRO A 86 0.55 -8.82 -5.69
C PRO A 86 1.52 -8.63 -6.86
N ILE A 87 2.58 -9.44 -6.93
CA ILE A 87 3.57 -9.29 -8.01
C ILE A 87 2.98 -9.67 -9.37
N ILE A 88 2.12 -10.69 -9.42
CA ILE A 88 1.44 -11.10 -10.66
C ILE A 88 0.50 -9.99 -11.14
N LEU A 89 -0.36 -9.47 -10.26
CA LEU A 89 -1.30 -8.40 -10.60
C LEU A 89 -0.58 -7.11 -10.97
N THR A 90 0.52 -6.77 -10.28
CA THR A 90 1.37 -5.63 -10.60
C THR A 90 2.03 -5.80 -11.98
N ALA A 91 2.56 -6.99 -12.28
CA ALA A 91 3.16 -7.27 -13.59
C ALA A 91 2.15 -7.16 -14.73
N ILE A 92 0.92 -7.68 -14.54
CA ILE A 92 -0.17 -7.55 -15.53
C ILE A 92 -0.53 -6.07 -15.70
N GLY A 93 -0.72 -5.33 -14.62
CA GLY A 93 -1.06 -3.91 -14.66
C GLY A 93 0.02 -3.04 -15.31
N ALA A 94 1.28 -3.28 -14.98
CA ALA A 94 2.42 -2.61 -15.61
C ALA A 94 2.52 -2.95 -17.10
N GLY A 95 2.30 -4.22 -17.46
CA GLY A 95 2.23 -4.66 -18.86
C GLY A 95 1.16 -3.91 -19.64
N LEU A 96 -0.04 -3.77 -19.11
CA LEU A 96 -1.13 -2.99 -19.72
C LEU A 96 -0.71 -1.52 -19.90
N TYR A 97 -0.08 -0.92 -18.90
CA TYR A 97 0.40 0.45 -18.97
C TYR A 97 1.45 0.63 -20.08
N PHE A 98 2.49 -0.20 -20.13
CA PHE A 98 3.55 -0.10 -21.14
C PHE A 98 3.09 -0.49 -22.54
N LEU A 99 2.05 -1.30 -22.69
CA LEU A 99 1.41 -1.54 -23.99
C LEU A 99 0.77 -0.26 -24.55
N ILE A 100 0.19 0.58 -23.69
CA ILE A 100 -0.44 1.86 -24.08
C ILE A 100 0.62 2.96 -24.22
N PHE A 101 1.62 2.97 -23.35
CA PHE A 101 2.71 3.95 -23.30
C PHE A 101 4.09 3.33 -23.49
N PRO A 102 4.41 2.72 -24.66
CA PRO A 102 5.67 2.00 -24.85
C PRO A 102 6.91 2.91 -24.73
N ARG A 103 6.76 4.20 -25.01
CA ARG A 103 7.85 5.18 -24.90
C ARG A 103 8.18 5.56 -23.47
N HIS A 104 7.37 5.16 -22.49
CA HIS A 104 7.65 5.38 -21.07
C HIS A 104 8.55 4.28 -20.49
N PHE A 105 8.72 3.15 -21.17
CA PHE A 105 9.60 2.10 -20.72
C PHE A 105 11.06 2.53 -20.83
N ASP A 106 11.80 2.43 -19.72
CA ASP A 106 13.19 2.85 -19.60
C ASP A 106 14.06 1.81 -18.89
N LEU A 107 15.21 1.53 -19.49
CA LEU A 107 16.28 0.74 -18.88
C LEU A 107 17.62 1.49 -18.89
N SER A 108 17.60 2.81 -19.13
CA SER A 108 18.81 3.64 -19.09
C SER A 108 19.23 4.02 -17.67
N GLY A 109 18.27 3.96 -16.71
CA GLY A 109 18.50 4.32 -15.33
C GLY A 109 17.97 5.69 -14.93
N ASP A 110 17.04 6.26 -15.69
CA ASP A 110 16.40 7.55 -15.37
C ASP A 110 15.81 7.57 -13.94
N TYR A 111 15.27 6.44 -13.49
CA TYR A 111 14.76 6.28 -12.13
C TYR A 111 15.86 6.49 -11.05
N ILE A 112 17.04 5.88 -11.23
CA ILE A 112 18.16 6.07 -10.28
C ILE A 112 18.70 7.49 -10.35
N VAL A 113 18.86 8.03 -11.55
CA VAL A 113 19.36 9.41 -11.73
C VAL A 113 18.42 10.41 -11.05
N THR A 114 17.12 10.23 -11.19
CA THR A 114 16.14 11.13 -10.56
C THR A 114 16.06 10.96 -9.05
N SER A 115 16.21 9.74 -8.52
CA SER A 115 16.09 9.47 -7.09
C SER A 115 17.37 9.70 -6.30
N GLY A 116 18.54 9.40 -6.88
CA GLY A 116 19.84 9.41 -6.21
C GLY A 116 20.93 10.26 -6.89
N GLY A 117 20.61 10.87 -8.06
CA GLY A 117 21.56 11.64 -8.85
C GLY A 117 22.35 10.79 -9.84
N ALA A 118 22.97 11.44 -10.84
CA ALA A 118 23.80 10.79 -11.86
C ALA A 118 24.98 10.02 -11.27
N GLU A 119 25.50 10.48 -10.14
CA GLU A 119 26.59 9.84 -9.42
C GLU A 119 26.21 8.46 -8.88
N ALA A 120 24.97 8.27 -8.41
CA ALA A 120 24.48 6.98 -7.94
C ALA A 120 24.48 5.93 -9.07
N LEU A 121 24.06 6.31 -10.28
CA LEU A 121 24.11 5.45 -11.45
C LEU A 121 25.57 5.11 -11.83
N SER A 122 26.44 6.11 -11.84
CA SER A 122 27.86 5.92 -12.15
C SER A 122 28.58 5.01 -11.15
N GLN A 123 28.31 5.17 -9.86
CA GLN A 123 28.86 4.30 -8.81
C GLN A 123 28.39 2.85 -8.96
N MET A 124 27.12 2.63 -9.27
CA MET A 124 26.58 1.29 -9.53
C MET A 124 27.28 0.64 -10.74
N GLN A 125 27.45 1.38 -11.82
CA GLN A 125 28.13 0.91 -13.03
C GLN A 125 29.63 0.62 -12.78
N ALA A 126 30.32 1.44 -11.97
CA ALA A 126 31.69 1.20 -11.55
C ALA A 126 31.86 -0.08 -10.73
N GLN A 127 30.81 -0.55 -10.06
CA GLN A 127 30.76 -1.85 -9.39
C GLN A 127 30.45 -3.03 -10.35
N GLY A 128 30.36 -2.78 -11.65
CA GLY A 128 30.03 -3.80 -12.65
C GLY A 128 28.54 -4.14 -12.76
N ILE A 129 27.66 -3.39 -12.11
CA ILE A 129 26.22 -3.63 -12.14
C ILE A 129 25.59 -2.75 -13.23
N SER A 130 25.10 -3.36 -14.31
CA SER A 130 24.30 -2.63 -15.30
C SER A 130 22.88 -2.37 -14.81
N TYR A 131 22.22 -1.34 -15.34
CA TYR A 131 20.85 -1.02 -14.89
C TYR A 131 19.83 -2.16 -15.10
N PRO A 132 19.82 -2.89 -16.22
CA PRO A 132 18.97 -4.08 -16.37
C PRO A 132 19.22 -5.15 -15.29
N VAL A 133 20.48 -5.34 -14.88
CA VAL A 133 20.82 -6.26 -13.78
C VAL A 133 20.27 -5.76 -12.46
N TYR A 134 20.36 -4.47 -12.18
CA TYR A 134 19.73 -3.84 -11.00
C TYR A 134 18.20 -4.07 -10.99
N ALA A 135 17.52 -3.83 -12.11
CA ALA A 135 16.08 -4.09 -12.23
C ALA A 135 15.74 -5.57 -11.99
N LEU A 136 16.55 -6.49 -12.55
CA LEU A 136 16.37 -7.94 -12.32
C LEU A 136 16.55 -8.32 -10.84
N ILE A 137 17.55 -7.76 -10.16
CA ILE A 137 17.75 -7.96 -8.72
C ILE A 137 16.52 -7.48 -7.95
N GLY A 138 15.93 -6.34 -8.33
CA GLY A 138 14.67 -5.85 -7.79
C GLY A 138 13.53 -6.86 -7.94
N VAL A 139 13.36 -7.44 -9.11
CA VAL A 139 12.35 -8.49 -9.37
C VAL A 139 12.58 -9.70 -8.46
N ILE A 140 13.79 -10.22 -8.39
CA ILE A 140 14.13 -11.37 -7.54
C ILE A 140 13.87 -11.05 -6.08
N SER A 141 14.25 -9.87 -5.61
CA SER A 141 13.99 -9.40 -4.24
C SER A 141 12.49 -9.38 -3.93
N SER A 142 11.69 -8.82 -4.82
CA SER A 142 10.23 -8.67 -4.63
C SER A 142 9.47 -10.02 -4.67
N ILE A 143 10.03 -11.04 -5.32
CA ILE A 143 9.46 -12.39 -5.32
C ILE A 143 9.89 -13.17 -4.06
N THR A 144 11.07 -12.89 -3.52
CA THR A 144 11.69 -13.71 -2.47
C THR A 144 11.56 -13.11 -1.07
N TYR A 145 12.47 -12.25 -0.66
CA TYR A 145 12.60 -11.83 0.74
C TYR A 145 11.92 -10.50 1.08
N ALA A 146 11.77 -9.60 0.11
CA ALA A 146 11.23 -8.28 0.38
C ALA A 146 9.77 -8.31 0.92
N PRO A 147 8.86 -9.20 0.45
CA PRO A 147 7.54 -9.35 1.05
C PRO A 147 7.59 -9.67 2.54
N LEU A 148 8.54 -10.51 2.97
CA LEU A 148 8.69 -10.88 4.38
C LEU A 148 9.21 -9.72 5.24
N ILE A 149 10.20 -8.98 4.74
CA ILE A 149 10.73 -7.81 5.47
C ILE A 149 9.63 -6.75 5.61
N ASN A 150 8.97 -6.41 4.52
CA ASN A 150 7.88 -5.44 4.52
C ASN A 150 6.68 -5.88 5.36
N MET A 151 6.40 -7.19 5.45
CA MET A 151 5.33 -7.74 6.29
C MET A 151 5.44 -7.29 7.73
N PHE A 152 6.65 -7.27 8.30
CA PHE A 152 6.85 -6.86 9.70
C PHE A 152 6.57 -5.37 9.92
N VAL A 153 6.89 -4.54 8.93
CA VAL A 153 6.60 -3.10 8.99
C VAL A 153 5.10 -2.87 8.76
N ALA A 154 4.51 -3.54 7.77
CA ALA A 154 3.09 -3.46 7.46
C ALA A 154 2.18 -3.98 8.58
N LEU A 155 2.69 -4.86 9.45
CA LEU A 155 1.94 -5.38 10.59
C LEU A 155 1.38 -4.26 11.49
N GLY A 156 2.12 -3.16 11.64
CA GLY A 156 1.66 -2.00 12.42
C GLY A 156 0.37 -1.39 11.86
N GLU A 157 0.27 -1.29 10.54
CA GLU A 157 -0.94 -0.84 9.87
C GLU A 157 -2.05 -1.88 9.93
N GLU A 158 -1.75 -3.14 9.63
CA GLU A 158 -2.76 -4.19 9.57
C GLU A 158 -3.45 -4.46 10.91
N ILE A 159 -2.71 -4.32 12.03
CA ILE A 159 -3.30 -4.34 13.38
C ILE A 159 -4.37 -3.25 13.51
N GLY A 160 -4.09 -2.05 13.04
CA GLY A 160 -5.04 -0.93 13.09
C GLY A 160 -6.22 -1.11 12.15
N TRP A 161 -5.93 -1.46 10.90
CA TRP A 161 -6.95 -1.57 9.87
C TRP A 161 -7.76 -2.87 10.02
N ARG A 162 -7.15 -4.05 9.78
CA ARG A 162 -7.83 -5.35 9.74
C ARG A 162 -8.05 -5.93 11.11
N GLY A 163 -7.14 -5.67 12.04
CA GLY A 163 -7.30 -6.11 13.43
C GLY A 163 -8.38 -5.35 14.18
N PHE A 164 -8.58 -4.06 13.89
CA PHE A 164 -9.51 -3.22 14.66
C PHE A 164 -10.59 -2.53 13.80
N LEU A 165 -10.22 -1.63 12.87
CA LEU A 165 -11.18 -0.72 12.23
C LEU A 165 -12.20 -1.45 11.34
N TYR A 166 -11.73 -2.30 10.41
CA TYR A 166 -12.61 -2.99 9.48
C TYR A 166 -13.66 -3.86 10.17
N PRO A 167 -13.32 -4.69 11.19
CA PRO A 167 -14.34 -5.41 11.97
C PRO A 167 -15.39 -4.48 12.57
N GLN A 168 -15.00 -3.35 13.16
CA GLN A 168 -15.92 -2.37 13.75
C GLN A 168 -16.85 -1.75 12.69
N LEU A 169 -16.32 -1.37 11.54
CA LEU A 169 -17.11 -0.81 10.44
C LEU A 169 -18.10 -1.84 9.86
N LYS A 170 -17.68 -3.11 9.73
CA LYS A 170 -18.54 -4.17 9.24
C LYS A 170 -19.70 -4.49 10.19
N VAL A 171 -19.43 -4.53 11.48
CA VAL A 171 -20.50 -4.69 12.51
C VAL A 171 -21.51 -3.56 12.43
N ARG A 172 -21.05 -2.32 12.20
CA ARG A 172 -21.94 -1.15 12.20
C ARG A 172 -22.69 -0.94 10.89
N PHE A 173 -22.07 -1.20 9.75
CA PHE A 173 -22.57 -0.80 8.43
C PHE A 173 -22.77 -1.97 7.46
N GLY A 174 -22.44 -3.19 7.86
CA GLY A 174 -22.40 -4.38 7.00
C GLY A 174 -21.12 -4.47 6.19
N GLN A 175 -20.87 -5.64 5.63
CA GLN A 175 -19.63 -6.02 4.95
C GLN A 175 -19.20 -5.01 3.87
N LYS A 176 -20.05 -4.80 2.88
CA LYS A 176 -19.72 -3.96 1.71
C LYS A 176 -19.44 -2.52 2.07
N LYS A 177 -20.31 -1.91 2.90
CA LYS A 177 -20.10 -0.52 3.36
C LYS A 177 -18.90 -0.42 4.30
N GLY A 178 -18.64 -1.44 5.12
CA GLY A 178 -17.45 -1.52 5.97
C GLY A 178 -16.17 -1.54 5.14
N TRP A 179 -16.12 -2.31 4.06
CA TRP A 179 -15.01 -2.33 3.13
C TRP A 179 -14.77 -0.99 2.43
N LEU A 180 -15.84 -0.37 1.91
CA LEU A 180 -15.73 0.93 1.23
C LEU A 180 -15.24 2.02 2.18
N LEU A 181 -15.86 2.13 3.37
CA LEU A 181 -15.47 3.13 4.37
C LEU A 181 -14.05 2.90 4.88
N GLY A 182 -13.68 1.65 5.16
CA GLY A 182 -12.34 1.30 5.61
C GLY A 182 -11.27 1.68 4.59
N GLY A 183 -11.51 1.41 3.30
CA GLY A 183 -10.59 1.78 2.23
C GLY A 183 -10.47 3.28 2.05
N ILE A 184 -11.58 4.03 2.08
CA ILE A 184 -11.55 5.49 2.00
C ILE A 184 -10.78 6.09 3.18
N ILE A 185 -11.01 5.60 4.41
CA ILE A 185 -10.30 6.06 5.61
C ILE A 185 -8.80 5.77 5.47
N TRP A 186 -8.43 4.57 5.01
CA TRP A 186 -7.03 4.21 4.79
C TRP A 186 -6.35 5.10 3.74
N GLY A 187 -7.02 5.37 2.61
CA GLY A 187 -6.52 6.30 1.59
C GLY A 187 -6.35 7.73 2.11
N ALA A 188 -7.36 8.24 2.84
CA ALA A 188 -7.32 9.58 3.42
C ALA A 188 -6.20 9.76 4.44
N TRP A 189 -5.79 8.69 5.12
CA TRP A 189 -4.67 8.73 6.06
C TRP A 189 -3.33 9.10 5.38
N HIS A 190 -3.17 8.90 4.06
CA HIS A 190 -1.96 9.25 3.28
C HIS A 190 -2.00 10.66 2.67
N TRP A 191 -3.10 11.40 2.77
CA TRP A 191 -3.28 12.67 2.05
C TRP A 191 -2.18 13.70 2.25
N PRO A 192 -1.64 13.95 3.47
CA PRO A 192 -0.54 14.89 3.63
C PRO A 192 0.72 14.51 2.86
N LEU A 193 1.05 13.21 2.77
CA LEU A 193 2.21 12.75 1.97
C LEU A 193 1.98 12.95 0.47
N ILE A 194 0.77 12.63 -0.02
CA ILE A 194 0.42 12.84 -1.43
C ILE A 194 0.53 14.32 -1.78
N TRP A 195 0.09 15.20 -0.89
CA TRP A 195 0.17 16.63 -1.11
C TRP A 195 1.59 17.19 -0.98
N LEU A 196 2.28 16.88 0.11
CA LEU A 196 3.48 17.60 0.51
C LEU A 196 4.76 17.11 -0.18
N ILE A 197 4.82 15.82 -0.50
CA ILE A 197 5.99 15.20 -1.15
C ILE A 197 5.67 14.48 -2.46
N GLY A 198 4.41 14.56 -2.92
CA GLY A 198 4.00 13.87 -4.13
C GLY A 198 4.01 12.35 -4.01
N TYR A 199 3.82 11.82 -2.80
CA TYR A 199 3.77 10.38 -2.55
C TYR A 199 2.82 9.70 -3.55
N GLU A 200 3.18 8.53 -4.04
CA GLU A 200 2.48 7.70 -5.03
C GLU A 200 2.42 8.29 -6.46
N TYR A 201 2.04 9.56 -6.61
CA TYR A 201 1.74 10.16 -7.92
C TYR A 201 2.63 11.35 -8.26
N GLY A 202 3.47 11.81 -7.35
CA GLY A 202 4.39 12.90 -7.61
C GLY A 202 5.55 12.48 -8.49
N ALA A 203 6.10 13.40 -9.26
CA ALA A 203 7.42 13.23 -9.83
C ALA A 203 8.45 13.16 -8.71
N ALA A 204 9.45 12.30 -8.83
CA ALA A 204 10.57 12.29 -7.93
C ALA A 204 11.18 13.72 -7.84
N ALA A 205 11.58 14.11 -6.66
CA ALA A 205 12.31 15.31 -6.28
C ALA A 205 12.12 16.57 -7.18
N GLY A 206 11.29 17.49 -6.71
CA GLY A 206 11.26 18.85 -7.22
C GLY A 206 10.11 19.21 -8.16
N ASN A 207 9.41 18.25 -8.75
CA ASN A 207 8.27 18.52 -9.60
C ASN A 207 6.95 18.20 -8.87
N ARG A 208 6.49 19.14 -8.05
CA ARG A 208 5.22 19.04 -7.29
C ARG A 208 3.97 19.08 -8.17
N ALA A 209 4.09 19.52 -9.40
CA ALA A 209 3.00 19.66 -10.37
C ALA A 209 3.01 18.52 -11.41
N GLY A 210 3.32 17.29 -11.00
CA GLY A 210 3.50 16.17 -11.90
C GLY A 210 2.26 15.74 -12.70
N TYR A 211 1.04 16.18 -12.30
CA TYR A 211 -0.20 15.83 -12.97
C TYR A 211 -1.30 16.89 -12.83
N ALA A 212 -2.23 16.92 -13.78
CA ALA A 212 -3.37 17.83 -13.75
C ALA A 212 -4.28 17.53 -12.55
N GLY A 213 -4.71 18.58 -11.85
CA GLY A 213 -5.55 18.47 -10.66
C GLY A 213 -4.81 18.07 -9.38
N PHE A 214 -3.47 18.18 -9.36
CA PHE A 214 -2.67 17.98 -8.16
C PHE A 214 -3.10 18.94 -7.02
N PRO A 215 -3.19 18.48 -5.75
CA PRO A 215 -3.01 17.09 -5.28
C PRO A 215 -4.32 16.30 -5.24
N VAL A 216 -5.46 16.94 -5.46
CA VAL A 216 -6.81 16.41 -5.15
C VAL A 216 -7.12 15.14 -5.92
N ILE A 217 -6.81 15.11 -7.23
CA ILE A 217 -7.09 13.92 -8.05
C ILE A 217 -6.29 12.71 -7.56
N GLY A 218 -5.03 12.88 -7.19
CA GLY A 218 -4.22 11.81 -6.60
C GLY A 218 -4.77 11.33 -5.26
N MET A 219 -5.22 12.23 -4.38
CA MET A 219 -5.84 11.89 -3.10
C MET A 219 -7.11 11.04 -3.30
N LEU A 220 -7.98 11.43 -4.23
CA LEU A 220 -9.22 10.71 -4.53
C LEU A 220 -8.94 9.36 -5.20
N LEU A 221 -8.01 9.34 -6.17
CA LEU A 221 -7.60 8.10 -6.82
C LEU A 221 -7.01 7.12 -5.80
N PHE A 222 -6.17 7.59 -4.88
CA PHE A 222 -5.59 6.73 -3.86
C PHE A 222 -6.65 6.12 -2.94
N CYS A 223 -7.72 6.85 -2.62
CA CYS A 223 -8.87 6.28 -1.90
C CYS A 223 -9.56 5.16 -2.70
N VAL A 224 -9.67 5.27 -4.02
CA VAL A 224 -10.22 4.19 -4.86
C VAL A 224 -9.32 2.96 -4.82
N ILE A 225 -8.01 3.15 -4.96
CA ILE A 225 -7.02 2.08 -4.92
C ILE A 225 -7.02 1.38 -3.55
N THR A 226 -7.00 2.14 -2.47
CA THR A 226 -7.02 1.58 -1.10
C THR A 226 -8.35 0.91 -0.75
N VAL A 227 -9.46 1.27 -1.39
CA VAL A 227 -10.70 0.49 -1.31
C VAL A 227 -10.47 -0.90 -1.94
N GLY A 228 -9.92 -0.96 -3.15
CA GLY A 228 -9.60 -2.24 -3.81
C GLY A 228 -8.64 -3.09 -2.99
N TRP A 229 -7.51 -2.54 -2.59
CA TRP A 229 -6.54 -3.23 -1.73
C TRP A 229 -7.16 -3.62 -0.40
N GLY A 230 -7.95 -2.72 0.22
CA GLY A 230 -8.63 -2.95 1.49
C GLY A 230 -9.55 -4.17 1.49
N ILE A 231 -10.30 -4.35 0.40
CA ILE A 231 -11.17 -5.52 0.20
C ILE A 231 -10.33 -6.81 0.15
N LEU A 232 -9.22 -6.81 -0.60
CA LEU A 232 -8.36 -8.00 -0.72
C LEU A 232 -7.72 -8.37 0.62
N HIS A 233 -7.23 -7.39 1.37
CA HIS A 233 -6.63 -7.61 2.70
C HIS A 233 -7.64 -8.18 3.69
N ASP A 234 -8.82 -7.57 3.76
CA ASP A 234 -9.85 -8.01 4.71
C ASP A 234 -10.43 -9.37 4.33
N TRP A 235 -10.62 -9.63 3.03
CA TRP A 235 -11.02 -10.94 2.52
C TRP A 235 -10.05 -12.06 2.91
N LEU A 236 -8.75 -11.82 2.81
CA LEU A 236 -7.73 -12.77 3.24
C LEU A 236 -7.69 -12.90 4.76
N TYR A 237 -7.89 -11.80 5.48
CA TYR A 237 -7.96 -11.81 6.94
C TYR A 237 -9.15 -12.66 7.43
N GLU A 238 -10.33 -12.47 6.86
CA GLU A 238 -11.52 -13.26 7.21
C GLU A 238 -11.34 -14.75 6.95
N ARG A 239 -10.74 -15.12 5.82
CA ARG A 239 -10.49 -16.52 5.45
C ARG A 239 -9.45 -17.22 6.31
N SER A 240 -8.46 -16.47 6.75
CA SER A 240 -7.35 -17.02 7.52
C SER A 240 -7.56 -16.93 9.03
N GLY A 241 -8.30 -15.92 9.50
CA GLY A 241 -8.39 -15.55 10.90
C GLY A 241 -7.03 -15.17 11.49
N ASN A 242 -6.12 -14.60 10.69
CA ASN A 242 -4.72 -14.46 11.02
C ASN A 242 -4.14 -13.13 10.51
N ILE A 243 -3.65 -12.28 11.43
CA ILE A 243 -3.16 -10.93 11.11
C ILE A 243 -1.89 -10.93 10.23
N TRP A 244 -1.10 -12.01 10.26
CA TRP A 244 0.10 -12.11 9.43
C TRP A 244 -0.19 -12.22 7.94
N ILE A 245 -1.37 -12.71 7.56
CA ILE A 245 -1.73 -12.92 6.15
C ILE A 245 -1.99 -11.58 5.44
N PRO A 246 -2.84 -10.67 5.93
CA PRO A 246 -2.97 -9.34 5.33
C PRO A 246 -1.65 -8.54 5.45
N SER A 247 -0.87 -8.73 6.52
CA SER A 247 0.45 -8.08 6.62
C SER A 247 1.42 -8.57 5.54
N LEU A 248 1.38 -9.86 5.19
CA LEU A 248 2.17 -10.41 4.08
C LEU A 248 1.69 -9.88 2.73
N LEU A 249 0.38 -9.80 2.50
CA LEU A 249 -0.18 -9.20 1.29
C LEU A 249 0.27 -7.75 1.13
N HIS A 250 0.18 -6.96 2.21
CA HIS A 250 0.64 -5.57 2.25
C HIS A 250 2.14 -5.46 1.95
N GLY A 251 2.95 -6.26 2.63
CA GLY A 251 4.38 -6.31 2.40
C GLY A 251 4.76 -6.73 0.97
N ALA A 252 3.97 -7.60 0.34
CA ALA A 252 4.17 -8.02 -1.03
C ALA A 252 3.74 -6.94 -2.04
N ILE A 253 2.69 -6.15 -1.75
CA ILE A 253 2.31 -4.97 -2.55
C ILE A 253 3.44 -3.95 -2.51
N ASN A 254 3.91 -3.58 -1.32
CA ASN A 254 5.01 -2.61 -1.14
C ASN A 254 6.29 -3.07 -1.85
N ALA A 255 6.59 -4.38 -1.83
CA ALA A 255 7.74 -4.94 -2.52
C ALA A 255 7.61 -4.89 -4.05
N ALA A 256 6.41 -5.09 -4.58
CA ALA A 256 6.15 -5.14 -6.01
C ALA A 256 5.96 -3.75 -6.65
N GLU A 257 5.45 -2.79 -5.89
CA GLU A 257 5.03 -1.47 -6.37
C GLU A 257 6.16 -0.67 -7.03
N THR A 258 7.38 -0.77 -6.49
CA THR A 258 8.54 -0.04 -7.00
C THR A 258 9.09 -0.59 -8.32
N LEU A 259 8.78 -1.85 -8.67
CA LEU A 259 9.33 -2.50 -9.85
C LEU A 259 8.95 -1.79 -11.16
N PRO A 260 7.67 -1.52 -11.45
CA PRO A 260 7.28 -0.82 -12.66
C PRO A 260 7.82 0.61 -12.71
N LEU A 261 7.97 1.26 -11.55
CA LEU A 261 8.56 2.60 -11.46
C LEU A 261 10.04 2.58 -11.81
N SER A 262 10.77 1.54 -11.41
CA SER A 262 12.20 1.41 -11.69
C SER A 262 12.51 1.23 -13.17
N VAL A 263 11.56 0.80 -13.98
CA VAL A 263 11.70 0.63 -15.44
C VAL A 263 10.85 1.61 -16.23
N CYS A 264 10.54 2.76 -15.64
CA CYS A 264 9.73 3.80 -16.26
C CYS A 264 10.45 5.15 -16.19
N LEU A 265 10.32 5.94 -17.25
CA LEU A 265 10.71 7.35 -17.23
C LEU A 265 9.99 8.07 -16.09
N THR A 266 10.72 8.90 -15.37
CA THR A 266 10.19 9.60 -14.19
C THR A 266 9.33 10.81 -14.55
N ASN A 267 9.56 11.43 -15.70
CA ASN A 267 8.81 12.59 -16.19
C ASN A 267 7.70 12.17 -17.17
N THR A 268 6.67 11.50 -16.67
CA THR A 268 5.52 11.02 -17.48
C THR A 268 4.29 11.93 -17.37
N GLY A 269 4.39 13.05 -16.65
CA GLY A 269 3.30 14.01 -16.47
C GLY A 269 2.03 13.37 -15.91
N SER A 270 0.87 13.73 -16.47
CA SER A 270 -0.43 13.19 -15.99
C SER A 270 -0.60 11.69 -16.25
N ALA A 271 0.19 11.06 -17.13
CA ALA A 271 0.16 9.62 -17.32
C ALA A 271 0.58 8.85 -16.04
N ARG A 272 1.24 9.50 -15.09
CA ARG A 272 1.57 8.92 -13.79
C ARG A 272 0.33 8.54 -12.97
N LEU A 273 -0.79 9.22 -13.13
CA LEU A 273 -2.08 8.80 -12.55
C LEU A 273 -2.61 7.49 -13.17
N LEU A 274 -2.14 7.14 -14.37
CA LEU A 274 -2.55 5.93 -15.07
C LEU A 274 -1.69 4.72 -14.72
N GLY A 275 -0.47 4.93 -14.23
CA GLY A 275 0.51 3.89 -13.87
C GLY A 275 1.94 4.42 -13.96
N PRO A 276 2.93 3.54 -14.03
CA PRO A 276 2.91 2.06 -14.21
C PRO A 276 2.73 1.27 -12.92
N ALA A 277 2.83 1.92 -11.74
CA ALA A 277 2.65 1.25 -10.47
C ALA A 277 1.17 0.90 -10.19
N PRO A 278 0.88 -0.11 -9.35
CA PRO A 278 -0.48 -0.63 -9.14
C PRO A 278 -1.46 0.36 -8.49
N ASN A 279 -0.97 1.50 -8.01
CA ASN A 279 -1.76 2.63 -7.55
C ASN A 279 -2.32 3.51 -8.68
N GLY A 280 -1.87 3.32 -9.94
CA GLY A 280 -2.41 4.02 -11.11
C GLY A 280 -3.69 3.39 -11.65
N ILE A 281 -4.49 4.17 -12.39
CA ILE A 281 -5.80 3.72 -12.90
C ILE A 281 -5.66 2.47 -13.78
N ILE A 282 -4.78 2.47 -14.80
CA ILE A 282 -4.61 1.34 -15.72
C ILE A 282 -3.86 0.20 -15.02
N ALA A 283 -2.75 0.53 -14.36
CA ALA A 283 -1.94 -0.49 -13.70
C ALA A 283 -2.63 -1.10 -12.46
N GLY A 284 -3.56 -0.39 -11.84
CA GLY A 284 -4.38 -0.88 -10.73
C GLY A 284 -5.59 -1.72 -11.15
N LEU A 285 -5.96 -1.71 -12.45
CA LEU A 285 -7.14 -2.46 -12.94
C LEU A 285 -7.17 -3.93 -12.49
N PRO A 286 -6.08 -4.72 -12.54
CA PRO A 286 -6.13 -6.11 -12.10
C PRO A 286 -6.55 -6.26 -10.63
N PHE A 287 -6.06 -5.39 -9.74
CA PHE A 287 -6.46 -5.37 -8.34
C PHE A 287 -7.92 -4.94 -8.17
N LEU A 288 -8.33 -3.86 -8.84
CA LEU A 288 -9.70 -3.34 -8.78
C LEU A 288 -10.72 -4.33 -9.33
N MET A 289 -10.39 -5.02 -10.42
CA MET A 289 -11.26 -6.06 -10.98
C MET A 289 -11.45 -7.23 -10.00
N PHE A 290 -10.36 -7.71 -9.40
CA PHE A 290 -10.45 -8.79 -8.41
C PHE A 290 -11.26 -8.34 -7.18
N ALA A 291 -11.02 -7.14 -6.67
CA ALA A 291 -11.80 -6.57 -5.56
C ALA A 291 -13.27 -6.37 -5.93
N SER A 292 -13.58 -5.97 -7.17
CA SER A 292 -14.94 -5.81 -7.66
C SER A 292 -15.69 -7.14 -7.71
N VAL A 293 -15.03 -8.22 -8.12
CA VAL A 293 -15.62 -9.57 -8.08
C VAL A 293 -16.00 -9.93 -6.65
N LEU A 294 -15.13 -9.69 -5.67
CA LEU A 294 -15.43 -9.96 -4.26
C LEU A 294 -16.58 -9.08 -3.73
N LEU A 295 -16.61 -7.80 -4.12
CA LEU A 295 -17.65 -6.86 -3.70
C LEU A 295 -19.03 -7.22 -4.27
N LEU A 296 -19.06 -7.74 -5.50
CA LEU A 296 -20.31 -8.11 -6.19
C LEU A 296 -20.80 -9.51 -5.82
N HIS A 297 -19.90 -10.37 -5.31
CA HIS A 297 -20.30 -11.71 -4.90
C HIS A 297 -21.38 -11.62 -3.82
N LYS A 298 -22.49 -12.34 -4.00
CA LYS A 298 -23.51 -12.45 -2.96
C LYS A 298 -22.93 -13.27 -1.81
N GLU A 299 -23.05 -12.75 -0.60
CA GLU A 299 -22.86 -13.56 0.60
C GLU A 299 -23.87 -14.70 0.52
N GLU A 300 -23.42 -15.95 0.39
CA GLU A 300 -24.26 -17.09 0.70
C GLU A 300 -24.55 -16.97 2.20
N GLU A 301 -25.80 -16.66 2.54
CA GLU A 301 -26.28 -16.71 3.90
C GLU A 301 -26.06 -18.14 4.40
N HIS A 302 -24.99 -18.37 5.15
CA HIS A 302 -24.89 -19.55 5.98
C HIS A 302 -25.96 -19.42 7.08
N HIS A 303 -27.19 -19.77 6.74
CA HIS A 303 -28.15 -20.24 7.73
C HIS A 303 -27.56 -21.56 8.28
N SER A 304 -26.78 -21.46 9.35
CA SER A 304 -26.52 -22.58 10.24
C SER A 304 -27.84 -22.92 10.93
N GLU A 305 -28.46 -24.00 10.46
CA GLU A 305 -29.44 -24.75 11.26
C GLU A 305 -28.80 -25.29 12.54
#